data_3b53eb809cfdeded942c4870118a5150
#
_entry.id   3b53eb809cfdeded942c4870118a5150
#
_cell.length_a   1.000
_cell.length_b   1.000
_cell.length_c   1.000
_cell.angle_alpha   90.00
_cell.angle_beta   90.00
_cell.angle_gamma   90.00
#
_symmetry.space_group_name_H-M   'P 1'
#
loop_
_entity.id
_entity.type
_entity.pdbx_description
1 polymer ?
#
loop_
_entity_poly.entity_id
_entity_poly.type
_entity_poly.pdbx_seq_one_letter_code
_entity_poly.pdbx_strand_id
1 'polypeptide(L)'
;LAIFALDILPFWGVLAVAIACGAIFVCLIVQFDPRRWVIGIGIMIVILSAFMYGWPILGLLPTYLTGAGYAASTVANLLTIAQFGNMIGYFVTGFMGDWIGMRKWYFTSILIAQIIVFPLFFAGIKSAWLIGLLLFFNQLFGQGVSGLAPRWVSSYFPVEQRAAGVGFIYNVGALGGAIGPFVGASLAKSHGLGSALGVLSVGFGLIVVLGVRLNLPRKLQALVNPEAVRPEDGDDRYINSVDLSSEFASSEC
;
A
#
# COMPACT_ATOMS: atom_id res chain seq x y z
N LEU A 1 18.97 5.24 3.21
CA LEU A 1 18.11 6.21 3.91
C LEU A 1 18.93 7.30 4.61
N ALA A 2 19.95 6.97 5.41
CA ALA A 2 20.81 7.96 6.07
C ALA A 2 21.44 8.95 5.10
N ILE A 3 21.89 8.49 3.93
CA ILE A 3 22.49 9.34 2.87
C ILE A 3 21.52 10.41 2.39
N PHE A 4 20.21 10.08 2.30
CA PHE A 4 19.16 11.03 1.89
C PHE A 4 18.73 11.98 3.01
N ALA A 5 18.86 11.56 4.28
CA ALA A 5 18.42 12.33 5.44
C ALA A 5 19.47 13.32 5.97
N LEU A 6 20.75 13.06 5.71
CA LEU A 6 21.88 13.80 6.31
C LEU A 6 22.54 14.80 5.35
N ASP A 7 21.98 15.02 4.15
CA ASP A 7 22.57 15.92 3.12
C ASP A 7 24.07 15.66 2.83
N ILE A 8 24.50 14.39 2.97
CA ILE A 8 25.91 13.99 2.82
C ILE A 8 26.37 14.08 1.36
N LEU A 9 25.43 13.95 0.42
CA LEU A 9 25.74 13.95 -1.01
C LEU A 9 25.02 15.11 -1.71
N PRO A 10 25.67 15.72 -2.73
CA PRO A 10 24.99 16.67 -3.59
C PRO A 10 23.86 15.98 -4.37
N PHE A 11 22.89 16.76 -4.86
CA PHE A 11 21.71 16.26 -5.59
C PHE A 11 22.02 15.18 -6.63
N TRP A 12 23.08 15.35 -7.41
CA TRP A 12 23.49 14.37 -8.41
C TRP A 12 23.98 13.05 -7.82
N GLY A 13 24.64 13.10 -6.65
CA GLY A 13 25.05 11.91 -5.91
C GLY A 13 23.87 11.14 -5.37
N VAL A 14 22.87 11.84 -4.82
CA VAL A 14 21.61 11.25 -4.36
C VAL A 14 20.87 10.59 -5.53
N LEU A 15 20.78 11.26 -6.68
CA LEU A 15 20.16 10.73 -7.89
C LEU A 15 20.88 9.47 -8.40
N ALA A 16 22.20 9.48 -8.43
CA ALA A 16 23.01 8.33 -8.85
C ALA A 16 22.77 7.11 -7.95
N VAL A 17 22.74 7.30 -6.63
CA VAL A 17 22.44 6.23 -5.67
C VAL A 17 21.01 5.72 -5.86
N ALA A 18 20.03 6.59 -6.06
CA ALA A 18 18.65 6.20 -6.29
C ALA A 18 18.50 5.37 -7.57
N ILE A 19 19.15 5.78 -8.67
CA ILE A 19 19.16 5.03 -9.93
C ILE A 19 19.84 3.67 -9.75
N ALA A 20 21.01 3.62 -9.08
CA ALA A 20 21.72 2.37 -8.81
C ALA A 20 20.88 1.39 -7.98
N CYS A 21 20.24 1.87 -6.91
CA CYS A 21 19.31 1.07 -6.12
C CYS A 21 18.13 0.56 -6.96
N GLY A 22 17.51 1.44 -7.76
CA GLY A 22 16.42 1.06 -8.66
C GLY A 22 16.84 -0.02 -9.67
N ALA A 23 18.04 0.13 -10.28
CA ALA A 23 18.60 -0.85 -11.20
C ALA A 23 18.82 -2.21 -10.52
N ILE A 24 19.36 -2.22 -9.29
CA ILE A 24 19.53 -3.46 -8.52
C ILE A 24 18.19 -4.15 -8.27
N PHE A 25 17.15 -3.41 -7.88
CA PHE A 25 15.81 -3.97 -7.68
C PHE A 25 15.22 -4.56 -8.95
N VAL A 26 15.38 -3.87 -10.09
CA VAL A 26 14.94 -4.37 -11.40
C VAL A 26 15.71 -5.65 -11.76
N CYS A 27 17.03 -5.67 -11.58
CA CYS A 27 17.85 -6.86 -11.83
C CYS A 27 17.40 -8.06 -10.98
N LEU A 28 17.11 -7.84 -9.70
CA LEU A 28 16.61 -8.90 -8.81
C LEU A 28 15.25 -9.44 -9.28
N ILE A 29 14.32 -8.57 -9.65
CA ILE A 29 13.01 -8.97 -10.20
C ILE A 29 13.18 -9.79 -11.49
N VAL A 30 14.06 -9.35 -12.39
CA VAL A 30 14.35 -10.08 -13.63
C VAL A 30 14.94 -11.46 -13.35
N GLN A 31 15.76 -11.61 -12.32
CA GLN A 31 16.30 -12.92 -11.92
C GLN A 31 15.24 -13.87 -11.35
N PHE A 32 14.23 -13.35 -10.67
CA PHE A 32 13.13 -14.16 -10.13
C PHE A 32 12.31 -14.84 -11.23
N ASP A 33 11.93 -14.05 -12.26
CA ASP A 33 11.18 -14.58 -13.41
C ASP A 33 11.49 -13.73 -14.66
N PRO A 34 12.50 -14.14 -15.46
CA PRO A 34 12.94 -13.35 -16.62
C PRO A 34 11.84 -13.15 -17.68
N ARG A 35 10.86 -14.05 -17.75
CA ARG A 35 9.76 -13.95 -18.71
C ARG A 35 8.64 -13.05 -18.25
N ARG A 36 8.53 -12.83 -16.93
CA ARG A 36 7.41 -12.13 -16.27
C ARG A 36 7.85 -10.93 -15.43
N TRP A 37 9.03 -10.40 -15.69
CA TRP A 37 9.62 -9.29 -14.94
C TRP A 37 8.72 -8.04 -14.87
N VAL A 38 7.90 -7.80 -15.93
CA VAL A 38 6.98 -6.65 -15.99
C VAL A 38 5.88 -6.79 -14.93
N ILE A 39 5.36 -8.00 -14.70
CA ILE A 39 4.43 -8.26 -13.58
C ILE A 39 5.10 -7.91 -12.26
N GLY A 40 6.32 -8.38 -12.03
CA GLY A 40 7.06 -8.11 -10.80
C GLY A 40 7.23 -6.62 -10.53
N ILE A 41 7.66 -5.84 -11.54
CA ILE A 41 7.77 -4.37 -11.42
C ILE A 41 6.39 -3.74 -11.19
N GLY A 42 5.37 -4.17 -11.91
CA GLY A 42 4.02 -3.63 -11.75
C GLY A 42 3.47 -3.83 -10.33
N ILE A 43 3.65 -5.02 -9.75
CA ILE A 43 3.26 -5.31 -8.38
C ILE A 43 4.08 -4.44 -7.40
N MET A 44 5.38 -4.34 -7.63
CA MET A 44 6.28 -3.54 -6.79
C MET A 44 5.86 -2.07 -6.75
N ILE A 45 5.50 -1.47 -7.89
CA ILE A 45 4.99 -0.09 -7.95
C ILE A 45 3.68 0.05 -7.15
N VAL A 46 2.76 -0.90 -7.26
CA VAL A 46 1.49 -0.85 -6.53
C VAL A 46 1.73 -0.96 -5.03
N ILE A 47 2.57 -1.89 -4.58
CA ILE A 47 2.86 -2.07 -3.15
C ILE A 47 3.66 -0.87 -2.59
N LEU A 48 4.67 -0.37 -3.31
CA LEU A 48 5.38 0.86 -2.95
C LEU A 48 4.39 2.03 -2.77
N SER A 49 3.46 2.18 -3.72
CA SER A 49 2.42 3.22 -3.65
C SER A 49 1.48 3.01 -2.46
N ALA A 50 1.14 1.77 -2.11
CA ALA A 50 0.33 1.46 -0.93
C ALA A 50 1.02 1.89 0.37
N PHE A 51 2.32 1.73 0.48
CA PHE A 51 3.09 2.23 1.61
C PHE A 51 3.22 3.76 1.59
N MET A 52 3.42 4.36 0.41
CA MET A 52 3.53 5.81 0.23
C MET A 52 2.23 6.55 0.54
N TYR A 53 1.06 5.93 0.35
CA TYR A 53 -0.20 6.58 0.68
C TYR A 53 -0.55 6.51 2.17
N GLY A 54 -0.25 5.42 2.83
CA GLY A 54 -0.72 5.17 4.20
C GLY A 54 0.27 5.58 5.29
N TRP A 55 1.54 5.28 5.13
CA TRP A 55 2.56 5.52 6.16
C TRP A 55 2.83 7.00 6.47
N PRO A 56 2.78 7.95 5.51
CA PRO A 56 2.88 9.38 5.85
C PRO A 56 1.79 9.84 6.81
N ILE A 57 0.55 9.33 6.64
CA ILE A 57 -0.54 9.64 7.56
C ILE A 57 -0.19 9.16 8.96
N LEU A 58 0.19 7.89 9.12
CA LEU A 58 0.54 7.35 10.44
C LEU A 58 1.74 8.05 11.07
N GLY A 59 2.79 8.29 10.30
CA GLY A 59 4.05 8.87 10.80
C GLY A 59 3.97 10.35 11.14
N LEU A 60 3.18 11.13 10.40
CA LEU A 60 3.08 12.59 10.56
C LEU A 60 1.79 13.04 11.22
N LEU A 61 0.83 12.15 11.48
CA LEU A 61 -0.42 12.46 12.14
C LEU A 61 -0.24 13.11 13.54
N PRO A 62 0.68 12.64 14.42
CA PRO A 62 0.94 13.30 15.68
C PRO A 62 1.35 14.76 15.50
N THR A 63 2.26 15.02 14.58
CA THR A 63 2.76 16.36 14.25
C THR A 63 1.64 17.24 13.69
N TYR A 64 0.80 16.69 12.82
CA TYR A 64 -0.35 17.40 12.26
C TYR A 64 -1.35 17.82 13.35
N LEU A 65 -1.74 16.89 14.22
CA LEU A 65 -2.71 17.15 15.29
C LEU A 65 -2.15 18.13 16.35
N THR A 66 -0.88 18.00 16.72
CA THR A 66 -0.22 18.94 17.63
C THR A 66 -0.14 20.34 17.01
N GLY A 67 0.20 20.43 15.73
CA GLY A 67 0.21 21.70 14.97
C GLY A 67 -1.18 22.31 14.81
N ALA A 68 -2.23 21.51 14.85
CA ALA A 68 -3.64 21.98 14.87
C ALA A 68 -4.10 22.45 16.27
N GLY A 69 -3.23 22.39 17.30
CA GLY A 69 -3.50 22.89 18.65
C GLY A 69 -4.13 21.89 19.61
N TYR A 70 -4.15 20.58 19.27
CA TYR A 70 -4.64 19.55 20.20
C TYR A 70 -3.62 19.25 21.29
N ALA A 71 -4.10 19.11 22.54
CA ALA A 71 -3.29 18.68 23.67
C ALA A 71 -2.72 17.27 23.45
N ALA A 72 -1.54 16.98 23.98
CA ALA A 72 -0.85 15.69 23.81
C ALA A 72 -1.71 14.49 24.21
N SER A 73 -2.51 14.60 25.28
CA SER A 73 -3.44 13.56 25.71
C SER A 73 -4.54 13.29 24.66
N THR A 74 -5.09 14.34 24.05
CA THR A 74 -6.09 14.23 22.97
C THR A 74 -5.46 13.58 21.73
N VAL A 75 -4.24 13.97 21.36
CA VAL A 75 -3.50 13.37 20.24
C VAL A 75 -3.31 11.87 20.48
N ALA A 76 -2.86 11.48 21.68
CA ALA A 76 -2.69 10.06 22.03
C ALA A 76 -4.00 9.27 21.91
N ASN A 77 -5.13 9.83 22.39
CA ASN A 77 -6.44 9.21 22.25
C ASN A 77 -6.88 9.06 20.79
N LEU A 78 -6.67 10.11 19.96
CA LEU A 78 -7.00 10.07 18.53
C LEU A 78 -6.17 9.01 17.78
N LEU A 79 -4.88 8.89 18.10
CA LEU A 79 -4.02 7.84 17.54
C LEU A 79 -4.48 6.44 17.97
N THR A 80 -4.89 6.28 19.21
CA THR A 80 -5.43 5.02 19.73
C THR A 80 -6.71 4.63 18.97
N ILE A 81 -7.64 5.57 18.79
CA ILE A 81 -8.87 5.35 18.02
C ILE A 81 -8.54 4.96 16.56
N ALA A 82 -7.58 5.63 15.94
CA ALA A 82 -7.12 5.28 14.60
C ALA A 82 -6.59 3.83 14.52
N GLN A 83 -5.78 3.40 15.49
CA GLN A 83 -5.23 2.04 15.53
C GLN A 83 -6.30 0.98 15.79
N PHE A 84 -7.33 1.28 16.58
CA PHE A 84 -8.50 0.40 16.70
C PHE A 84 -9.23 0.23 15.37
N GLY A 85 -9.38 1.32 14.60
CA GLY A 85 -9.93 1.26 13.25
C GLY A 85 -9.11 0.32 12.35
N ASN A 86 -7.79 0.44 12.39
CA ASN A 86 -6.89 -0.43 11.64
C ASN A 86 -7.03 -1.91 12.04
N MET A 87 -7.02 -2.20 13.33
CA MET A 87 -7.17 -3.56 13.86
C MET A 87 -8.50 -4.20 13.41
N ILE A 88 -9.62 -3.50 13.58
CA ILE A 88 -10.93 -3.98 13.14
C ILE A 88 -10.95 -4.12 11.61
N GLY A 89 -10.29 -3.21 10.90
CA GLY A 89 -10.16 -3.24 9.46
C GLY A 89 -9.53 -4.52 8.92
N TYR A 90 -8.52 -5.07 9.57
CA TYR A 90 -7.93 -6.37 9.18
C TYR A 90 -8.94 -7.51 9.25
N PHE A 91 -9.77 -7.58 10.30
CA PHE A 91 -10.82 -8.60 10.41
C PHE A 91 -11.91 -8.41 9.36
N VAL A 92 -12.44 -7.19 9.24
CA VAL A 92 -13.47 -6.86 8.23
C VAL A 92 -12.97 -7.17 6.82
N THR A 93 -11.73 -6.86 6.53
CA THR A 93 -11.12 -7.07 5.22
C THR A 93 -10.98 -8.55 4.87
N GLY A 94 -10.65 -9.41 5.84
CA GLY A 94 -10.64 -10.85 5.63
C GLY A 94 -12.01 -11.35 5.13
N PHE A 95 -13.07 -11.07 5.90
CA PHE A 95 -14.44 -11.47 5.55
C PHE A 95 -14.92 -10.88 4.22
N MET A 96 -14.71 -9.59 4.01
CA MET A 96 -15.17 -8.91 2.80
C MET A 96 -14.39 -9.36 1.56
N GLY A 97 -13.10 -9.66 1.72
CA GLY A 97 -12.28 -10.21 0.65
C GLY A 97 -12.78 -11.56 0.16
N ASP A 98 -13.23 -12.43 1.07
CA ASP A 98 -13.80 -13.73 0.73
C ASP A 98 -15.21 -13.60 0.15
N TRP A 99 -16.04 -12.71 0.69
CA TRP A 99 -17.43 -12.56 0.29
C TRP A 99 -17.64 -11.82 -1.04
N ILE A 100 -17.00 -10.67 -1.22
CA ILE A 100 -17.17 -9.79 -2.40
C ILE A 100 -16.11 -10.07 -3.47
N GLY A 101 -15.01 -10.70 -3.08
CA GLY A 101 -13.81 -10.89 -3.87
C GLY A 101 -12.74 -9.85 -3.56
N MET A 102 -11.50 -10.31 -3.42
CA MET A 102 -10.35 -9.55 -2.96
C MET A 102 -10.14 -8.24 -3.73
N ARG A 103 -10.14 -8.28 -5.07
CA ARG A 103 -9.89 -7.09 -5.90
C ARG A 103 -10.99 -6.05 -5.82
N LYS A 104 -12.26 -6.50 -5.73
CA LYS A 104 -13.41 -5.59 -5.59
C LYS A 104 -13.37 -4.91 -4.23
N TRP A 105 -13.12 -5.70 -3.16
CA TRP A 105 -13.03 -5.15 -1.83
C TRP A 105 -11.86 -4.20 -1.67
N TYR A 106 -10.68 -4.57 -2.18
CA TYR A 106 -9.48 -3.72 -2.14
C TYR A 106 -9.74 -2.36 -2.80
N PHE A 107 -10.35 -2.37 -3.99
CA PHE A 107 -10.75 -1.15 -4.70
C PHE A 107 -11.74 -0.31 -3.89
N THR A 108 -12.84 -0.93 -3.42
CA THR A 108 -13.91 -0.22 -2.72
C THR A 108 -13.42 0.37 -1.40
N SER A 109 -12.64 -0.40 -0.65
CA SER A 109 -12.10 0.00 0.64
C SER A 109 -11.17 1.22 0.53
N ILE A 110 -10.21 1.18 -0.40
CA ILE A 110 -9.33 2.34 -0.61
C ILE A 110 -10.13 3.55 -1.12
N LEU A 111 -11.10 3.35 -2.01
CA LEU A 111 -11.94 4.45 -2.49
C LEU A 111 -12.69 5.14 -1.34
N ILE A 112 -13.29 4.38 -0.42
CA ILE A 112 -13.93 4.91 0.77
C ILE A 112 -12.92 5.68 1.63
N ALA A 113 -11.73 5.12 1.85
CA ALA A 113 -10.67 5.80 2.61
C ALA A 113 -10.27 7.12 1.97
N GLN A 114 -10.16 7.19 0.63
CA GLN A 114 -9.84 8.43 -0.08
C GLN A 114 -10.95 9.49 0.06
N ILE A 115 -12.22 9.10 0.04
CA ILE A 115 -13.33 10.03 0.30
C ILE A 115 -13.22 10.64 1.70
N ILE A 116 -12.80 9.85 2.70
CA ILE A 116 -12.62 10.31 4.09
C ILE A 116 -11.42 11.26 4.25
N VAL A 117 -10.40 11.14 3.41
CA VAL A 117 -9.22 12.01 3.42
C VAL A 117 -9.61 13.48 3.21
N PHE A 118 -10.61 13.76 2.37
CA PHE A 118 -11.03 15.12 2.10
C PHE A 118 -11.53 15.87 3.35
N PRO A 119 -12.55 15.40 4.08
CA PRO A 119 -12.96 16.06 5.30
C PRO A 119 -11.86 16.04 6.38
N LEU A 120 -11.06 14.99 6.45
CA LEU A 120 -10.01 14.85 7.46
C LEU A 120 -8.93 15.95 7.36
N PHE A 121 -8.47 16.25 6.14
CA PHE A 121 -7.33 17.15 5.94
C PHE A 121 -7.68 18.51 5.30
N PHE A 122 -8.83 18.64 4.64
CA PHE A 122 -9.17 19.85 3.88
C PHE A 122 -10.38 20.63 4.43
N ALA A 123 -11.23 20.01 5.26
CA ALA A 123 -12.43 20.69 5.76
C ALA A 123 -12.20 21.56 7.01
N GLY A 124 -10.99 21.61 7.57
CA GLY A 124 -10.66 22.45 8.72
C GLY A 124 -11.45 22.07 9.99
N ILE A 125 -11.79 20.79 10.18
CA ILE A 125 -12.56 20.29 11.32
C ILE A 125 -11.78 20.50 12.62
N LYS A 126 -12.44 21.12 13.62
CA LYS A 126 -11.86 21.37 14.94
C LYS A 126 -12.40 20.43 16.03
N SER A 127 -13.45 19.66 15.75
CA SER A 127 -14.02 18.72 16.71
C SER A 127 -13.17 17.46 16.83
N ALA A 128 -12.55 17.23 17.98
CA ALA A 128 -11.75 16.05 18.25
C ALA A 128 -12.54 14.74 18.06
N TRP A 129 -13.82 14.74 18.46
CA TRP A 129 -14.69 13.56 18.27
C TRP A 129 -14.88 13.23 16.80
N LEU A 130 -15.17 14.22 15.96
CA LEU A 130 -15.36 14.00 14.52
C LEU A 130 -14.06 13.59 13.84
N ILE A 131 -12.92 14.19 14.22
CA ILE A 131 -11.61 13.75 13.73
C ILE A 131 -11.34 12.31 14.14
N GLY A 132 -11.62 11.92 15.38
CA GLY A 132 -11.48 10.53 15.86
C GLY A 132 -12.31 9.56 15.03
N LEU A 133 -13.55 9.89 14.72
CA LEU A 133 -14.43 9.10 13.88
C LEU A 133 -13.89 8.95 12.45
N LEU A 134 -13.46 10.05 11.86
CA LEU A 134 -12.88 10.06 10.51
C LEU A 134 -11.58 9.26 10.46
N LEU A 135 -10.72 9.39 11.47
CA LEU A 135 -9.48 8.61 11.59
C LEU A 135 -9.77 7.12 11.73
N PHE A 136 -10.75 6.75 12.57
CA PHE A 136 -11.16 5.36 12.74
C PHE A 136 -11.54 4.73 11.40
N PHE A 137 -12.45 5.36 10.66
CA PHE A 137 -12.90 4.82 9.38
C PHE A 137 -11.83 4.92 8.29
N ASN A 138 -11.01 5.96 8.28
CA ASN A 138 -9.89 6.05 7.34
C ASN A 138 -8.90 4.90 7.55
N GLN A 139 -8.58 4.57 8.80
CA GLN A 139 -7.69 3.45 9.11
C GLN A 139 -8.36 2.09 8.86
N LEU A 140 -9.64 1.96 9.18
CA LEU A 140 -10.40 0.74 8.92
C LEU A 140 -10.38 0.36 7.43
N PHE A 141 -10.71 1.31 6.56
CA PHE A 141 -10.78 1.06 5.12
C PHE A 141 -9.43 1.22 4.43
N GLY A 142 -8.61 2.17 4.85
CA GLY A 142 -7.34 2.49 4.19
C GLY A 142 -6.22 1.54 4.56
N GLN A 143 -5.96 1.36 5.84
CA GLN A 143 -4.87 0.49 6.31
C GLN A 143 -5.33 -0.94 6.51
N GLY A 144 -6.56 -1.16 7.01
CA GLY A 144 -7.10 -2.50 7.23
C GLY A 144 -7.08 -3.35 5.97
N VAL A 145 -7.31 -2.76 4.80
CA VAL A 145 -7.28 -3.47 3.51
C VAL A 145 -5.89 -4.03 3.15
N SER A 146 -4.83 -3.53 3.76
CA SER A 146 -3.47 -4.02 3.52
C SER A 146 -3.28 -5.49 3.92
N GLY A 147 -4.17 -6.04 4.76
CA GLY A 147 -4.21 -7.48 5.07
C GLY A 147 -4.44 -8.37 3.85
N LEU A 148 -5.07 -7.88 2.78
CA LEU A 148 -5.22 -8.62 1.52
C LEU A 148 -4.02 -8.49 0.58
N ALA A 149 -3.11 -7.56 0.81
CA ALA A 149 -2.01 -7.33 -0.11
C ALA A 149 -1.06 -8.52 -0.25
N PRO A 150 -0.69 -9.29 0.81
CA PRO A 150 0.10 -10.51 0.65
C PRO A 150 -0.59 -11.55 -0.24
N ARG A 151 -1.90 -11.74 -0.06
CA ARG A 151 -2.71 -12.65 -0.86
C ARG A 151 -2.74 -12.22 -2.33
N TRP A 152 -2.94 -10.92 -2.59
CA TRP A 152 -2.92 -10.37 -3.94
C TRP A 152 -1.56 -10.54 -4.60
N VAL A 153 -0.47 -10.24 -3.91
CA VAL A 153 0.90 -10.42 -4.41
C VAL A 153 1.19 -11.88 -4.69
N SER A 154 0.82 -12.80 -3.77
CA SER A 154 1.07 -14.24 -3.91
C SER A 154 0.39 -14.84 -5.13
N SER A 155 -0.74 -14.29 -5.58
CA SER A 155 -1.47 -14.77 -6.75
C SER A 155 -0.70 -14.67 -8.07
N TYR A 156 0.36 -13.88 -8.10
CA TYR A 156 1.21 -13.74 -9.28
C TYR A 156 2.41 -14.68 -9.32
N PHE A 157 2.71 -15.38 -8.21
CA PHE A 157 3.86 -16.28 -8.10
C PHE A 157 3.45 -17.74 -8.08
N PRO A 158 4.21 -18.64 -8.72
CA PRO A 158 4.01 -20.07 -8.56
C PRO A 158 4.23 -20.48 -7.09
N VAL A 159 3.64 -21.59 -6.66
CA VAL A 159 3.61 -22.04 -5.25
C VAL A 159 5.01 -22.05 -4.63
N GLU A 160 6.00 -22.53 -5.36
CA GLU A 160 7.39 -22.70 -4.92
C GLU A 160 8.09 -21.36 -4.67
N GLN A 161 7.63 -20.28 -5.32
CA GLN A 161 8.25 -18.95 -5.25
C GLN A 161 7.40 -17.93 -4.44
N ARG A 162 6.20 -18.30 -4.00
CA ARG A 162 5.28 -17.37 -3.33
C ARG A 162 5.88 -16.68 -2.12
N ALA A 163 6.50 -17.45 -1.22
CA ALA A 163 7.08 -16.90 0.00
C ALA A 163 8.21 -15.90 -0.30
N ALA A 164 9.12 -16.27 -1.21
CA ALA A 164 10.23 -15.42 -1.60
C ALA A 164 9.75 -14.18 -2.37
N GLY A 165 8.81 -14.34 -3.33
CA GLY A 165 8.26 -13.24 -4.11
C GLY A 165 7.50 -12.24 -3.25
N VAL A 166 6.63 -12.71 -2.36
CA VAL A 166 5.89 -11.85 -1.43
C VAL A 166 6.85 -11.12 -0.50
N GLY A 167 7.80 -11.84 0.11
CA GLY A 167 8.80 -11.26 1.00
C GLY A 167 9.62 -10.16 0.32
N PHE A 168 10.10 -10.41 -0.90
CA PHE A 168 10.84 -9.43 -1.68
C PHE A 168 10.00 -8.19 -2.00
N ILE A 169 8.83 -8.36 -2.59
CA ILE A 169 7.93 -7.25 -2.99
C ILE A 169 7.54 -6.39 -1.78
N TYR A 170 7.23 -7.04 -0.64
CA TYR A 170 6.87 -6.31 0.58
C TYR A 170 8.02 -5.50 1.16
N ASN A 171 9.23 -6.06 1.18
CA ASN A 171 10.41 -5.33 1.67
C ASN A 171 10.76 -4.13 0.79
N VAL A 172 10.62 -4.27 -0.54
CA VAL A 172 10.77 -3.13 -1.46
C VAL A 172 9.66 -2.11 -1.23
N GLY A 173 8.41 -2.56 -1.07
CA GLY A 173 7.27 -1.70 -0.75
C GLY A 173 7.48 -0.90 0.54
N ALA A 174 8.07 -1.52 1.58
CA ALA A 174 8.36 -0.86 2.84
C ALA A 174 9.29 0.37 2.71
N LEU A 175 10.10 0.45 1.65
CA LEU A 175 10.85 1.67 1.31
C LEU A 175 9.92 2.86 1.08
N GLY A 176 8.73 2.63 0.51
CA GLY A 176 7.69 3.67 0.39
C GLY A 176 7.26 4.21 1.75
N GLY A 177 7.14 3.34 2.76
CA GLY A 177 6.85 3.74 4.14
C GLY A 177 7.94 4.59 4.78
N ALA A 178 9.21 4.35 4.43
CA ALA A 178 10.32 5.15 4.89
C ALA A 178 10.46 6.48 4.14
N ILE A 179 10.25 6.48 2.82
CA ILE A 179 10.35 7.67 1.96
C ILE A 179 9.14 8.60 2.13
N GLY A 180 7.95 8.03 2.28
CA GLY A 180 6.69 8.77 2.34
C GLY A 180 6.65 9.91 3.35
N PRO A 181 7.03 9.71 4.63
CA PRO A 181 7.09 10.79 5.61
C PRO A 181 8.05 11.92 5.24
N PHE A 182 9.20 11.62 4.61
CA PHE A 182 10.13 12.64 4.13
C PHE A 182 9.53 13.49 3.01
N VAL A 183 8.88 12.85 2.04
CA VAL A 183 8.17 13.53 0.97
C VAL A 183 7.03 14.38 1.54
N GLY A 184 6.27 13.85 2.49
CA GLY A 184 5.21 14.55 3.20
C GLY A 184 5.72 15.79 3.95
N ALA A 185 6.80 15.64 4.71
CA ALA A 185 7.43 16.74 5.43
C ALA A 185 8.00 17.81 4.48
N SER A 186 8.56 17.41 3.33
CA SER A 186 9.06 18.34 2.32
C SER A 186 7.94 19.13 1.65
N LEU A 187 6.85 18.48 1.27
CA LEU A 187 5.67 19.13 0.70
C LEU A 187 4.98 20.05 1.71
N ALA A 188 5.05 19.72 2.99
CA ALA A 188 4.45 20.51 4.06
C ALA A 188 5.10 21.90 4.21
N LYS A 189 6.37 22.06 3.83
CA LYS A 189 7.07 23.36 3.88
C LYS A 189 6.41 24.44 3.02
N SER A 190 5.81 24.05 1.89
CA SER A 190 5.19 24.98 0.94
C SER A 190 3.66 25.05 1.01
N HIS A 191 3.01 23.96 1.42
CA HIS A 191 1.55 23.83 1.32
C HIS A 191 0.85 23.50 2.64
N GLY A 192 1.60 23.37 3.73
CA GLY A 192 1.09 22.93 5.02
C GLY A 192 0.93 21.42 5.11
N LEU A 193 1.01 20.89 6.34
CA LEU A 193 1.08 19.45 6.57
C LEU A 193 -0.20 18.71 6.19
N GLY A 194 -1.37 19.29 6.47
CA GLY A 194 -2.65 18.67 6.10
C GLY A 194 -2.79 18.47 4.59
N SER A 195 -2.50 19.52 3.81
CA SER A 195 -2.53 19.46 2.34
C SER A 195 -1.52 18.44 1.79
N ALA A 196 -0.31 18.41 2.35
CA ALA A 196 0.71 17.45 1.95
C ALA A 196 0.26 15.99 2.17
N LEU A 197 -0.29 15.69 3.34
CA LEU A 197 -0.83 14.37 3.67
C LEU A 197 -1.99 13.98 2.75
N GLY A 198 -2.91 14.91 2.51
CA GLY A 198 -4.04 14.68 1.63
C GLY A 198 -3.62 14.42 0.19
N VAL A 199 -2.72 15.22 -0.37
CA VAL A 199 -2.21 15.06 -1.74
C VAL A 199 -1.46 13.75 -1.92
N LEU A 200 -0.60 13.38 -0.97
CA LEU A 200 0.11 12.09 -1.01
C LEU A 200 -0.86 10.91 -0.93
N SER A 201 -1.81 10.98 0.00
CA SER A 201 -2.81 9.92 0.16
C SER A 201 -3.62 9.73 -1.13
N VAL A 202 -4.16 10.80 -1.70
CA VAL A 202 -4.96 10.72 -2.93
C VAL A 202 -4.12 10.28 -4.11
N GLY A 203 -2.94 10.87 -4.32
CA GLY A 203 -2.09 10.55 -5.46
C GLY A 203 -1.65 9.09 -5.50
N PHE A 204 -1.06 8.60 -4.43
CA PHE A 204 -0.62 7.21 -4.35
C PHE A 204 -1.79 6.23 -4.17
N GLY A 205 -2.84 6.63 -3.47
CA GLY A 205 -4.07 5.84 -3.36
C GLY A 205 -4.72 5.57 -4.73
N LEU A 206 -4.73 6.55 -5.64
CA LEU A 206 -5.21 6.35 -7.01
C LEU A 206 -4.36 5.33 -7.79
N ILE A 207 -3.02 5.35 -7.63
CA ILE A 207 -2.14 4.36 -8.27
C ILE A 207 -2.50 2.95 -7.79
N VAL A 208 -2.71 2.79 -6.48
CA VAL A 208 -3.11 1.50 -5.88
C VAL A 208 -4.48 1.05 -6.40
N VAL A 209 -5.47 1.95 -6.36
CA VAL A 209 -6.83 1.69 -6.83
C VAL A 209 -6.84 1.22 -8.29
N LEU A 210 -6.16 1.96 -9.17
CA LEU A 210 -6.07 1.61 -10.58
C LEU A 210 -5.24 0.33 -10.81
N GLY A 211 -4.10 0.21 -10.11
CA GLY A 211 -3.22 -0.95 -10.20
C GLY A 211 -3.92 -2.27 -9.89
N VAL A 212 -4.65 -2.29 -8.77
CA VAL A 212 -5.38 -3.48 -8.33
C VAL A 212 -6.66 -3.71 -9.16
N ARG A 213 -7.49 -2.66 -9.34
CA ARG A 213 -8.78 -2.80 -10.01
C ARG A 213 -8.66 -3.23 -11.46
N LEU A 214 -7.72 -2.62 -12.18
CA LEU A 214 -7.48 -2.90 -13.60
C LEU A 214 -6.54 -4.08 -13.83
N ASN A 215 -5.98 -4.67 -12.77
CA ASN A 215 -4.92 -5.67 -12.88
C ASN A 215 -3.79 -5.20 -13.81
N LEU A 216 -3.30 -3.98 -13.54
CA LEU A 216 -2.27 -3.36 -14.39
C LEU A 216 -1.02 -4.22 -14.58
N PRO A 217 -0.48 -4.90 -13.55
CA PRO A 217 0.69 -5.76 -13.73
C PRO A 217 0.49 -6.80 -14.83
N ARG A 218 -0.66 -7.50 -14.82
CA ARG A 218 -1.01 -8.50 -15.84
C ARG A 218 -1.18 -7.89 -17.22
N LYS A 219 -1.89 -6.75 -17.31
CA LYS A 219 -2.11 -6.07 -18.59
C LYS A 219 -0.82 -5.57 -19.21
N LEU A 220 0.07 -4.99 -18.41
CA LEU A 220 1.38 -4.53 -18.89
C LEU A 220 2.24 -5.70 -19.36
N GLN A 221 2.22 -6.83 -18.65
CA GLN A 221 2.90 -8.04 -19.11
C GLN A 221 2.34 -8.56 -20.44
N ALA A 222 1.03 -8.53 -20.60
CA ALA A 222 0.38 -8.96 -21.84
C ALA A 222 0.79 -8.12 -23.07
N LEU A 223 1.16 -6.86 -22.88
CA LEU A 223 1.67 -6.00 -23.94
C LEU A 223 3.13 -6.32 -24.33
N VAL A 224 3.93 -6.79 -23.36
CA VAL A 224 5.36 -7.06 -23.59
C VAL A 224 5.60 -8.51 -23.99
N ASN A 225 4.95 -9.45 -23.30
CA ASN A 225 5.06 -10.89 -23.58
C ASN A 225 3.74 -11.60 -23.23
N PRO A 226 2.80 -11.69 -24.19
CA PRO A 226 1.48 -12.28 -23.97
C PRO A 226 1.52 -13.75 -23.54
N GLU A 227 2.50 -14.53 -24.05
CA GLU A 227 2.65 -15.95 -23.78
C GLU A 227 3.06 -16.24 -22.32
N ALA A 228 3.64 -15.27 -21.65
CA ALA A 228 4.06 -15.41 -20.25
C ALA A 228 2.94 -15.08 -19.24
N VAL A 229 1.76 -14.66 -19.68
CA VAL A 229 0.61 -14.35 -18.81
C VAL A 229 -0.14 -15.63 -18.50
N ARG A 230 -0.34 -15.91 -17.19
CA ARG A 230 -1.13 -17.05 -16.73
C ARG A 230 -2.59 -16.64 -16.47
N PRO A 231 -3.56 -17.57 -16.63
CA PRO A 231 -4.97 -17.31 -16.32
C PRO A 231 -5.19 -16.88 -14.88
N GLU A 232 -4.43 -17.45 -13.95
CA GLU A 232 -4.51 -17.20 -12.51
C GLU A 232 -3.91 -15.87 -12.05
N ASP A 233 -3.14 -15.17 -12.89
CA ASP A 233 -2.46 -13.93 -12.50
C ASP A 233 -3.43 -12.86 -11.99
N GLY A 234 -3.45 -12.67 -10.66
CA GLY A 234 -4.34 -11.75 -9.99
C GLY A 234 -5.84 -12.13 -10.04
N ASP A 235 -6.19 -13.40 -10.29
CA ASP A 235 -7.57 -13.87 -10.26
C ASP A 235 -7.92 -14.47 -8.90
N ASP A 236 -8.89 -13.87 -8.23
CA ASP A 236 -9.38 -14.26 -6.90
C ASP A 236 -10.02 -15.65 -6.89
N ARG A 237 -10.61 -16.06 -8.01
CA ARG A 237 -11.36 -17.31 -8.11
C ARG A 237 -10.45 -18.53 -8.16
N TYR A 238 -9.26 -18.37 -8.70
CA TYR A 238 -8.29 -19.46 -8.83
C TYR A 238 -7.66 -19.84 -7.49
N ILE A 239 -7.42 -18.86 -6.61
CA ILE A 239 -6.84 -19.09 -5.28
C ILE A 239 -7.80 -19.94 -4.42
N ASN A 240 -9.10 -19.64 -4.49
CA ASN A 240 -10.12 -20.36 -3.72
C ASN A 240 -10.36 -21.80 -4.23
N SER A 241 -10.13 -22.07 -5.52
CA SER A 241 -10.30 -23.41 -6.09
C SER A 241 -9.13 -24.35 -5.80
N VAL A 242 -7.92 -23.83 -5.69
CA VAL A 242 -6.71 -24.62 -5.40
C VAL A 242 -6.68 -25.07 -3.93
N ASP A 243 -7.10 -24.21 -2.99
CA ASP A 243 -7.14 -24.58 -1.57
C ASP A 243 -8.13 -25.71 -1.30
N LEU A 244 -9.30 -25.68 -1.94
CA LEU A 244 -10.31 -26.74 -1.77
C LEU A 244 -9.88 -28.08 -2.40
N SER A 245 -9.18 -28.07 -3.53
CA SER A 245 -8.75 -29.31 -4.19
C SER A 245 -7.57 -29.98 -3.47
N SER A 246 -6.71 -29.23 -2.80
CA SER A 246 -5.59 -29.78 -2.03
C SER A 246 -6.03 -30.40 -0.69
N GLU A 247 -7.08 -29.87 -0.06
CA GLU A 247 -7.65 -30.46 1.16
C GLU A 247 -8.37 -31.79 0.86
N PHE A 248 -9.09 -31.90 -0.24
CA PHE A 248 -9.74 -33.16 -0.64
C PHE A 248 -8.75 -34.25 -1.06
N ALA A 249 -7.66 -33.88 -1.74
CA ALA A 249 -6.63 -34.85 -2.14
C ALA A 249 -5.80 -35.40 -0.96
N SER A 250 -5.69 -34.66 0.13
CA SER A 250 -4.99 -35.10 1.35
C SER A 250 -5.85 -35.95 2.30
N SER A 251 -7.16 -36.02 2.08
CA SER A 251 -8.09 -36.80 2.91
C SER A 251 -8.35 -38.24 2.38
N GLU A 252 -7.80 -38.59 1.20
CA GLU A 252 -7.95 -39.91 0.59
C GLU A 252 -6.68 -40.79 0.66
N CYS A 253 -5.67 -40.45 1.47
CA CYS A 253 -4.48 -41.28 1.70
C CYS A 253 -4.44 -41.87 3.11
#